data_d94f3f0162376bedfab98221adc5379c
#
_entry.id   d94f3f0162376bedfab98221adc5379c
#
_cell.length_a   1.000
_cell.length_b   1.000
_cell.length_c   1.000
_cell.angle_alpha   90.00
_cell.angle_beta   90.00
_cell.angle_gamma   90.00
#
_symmetry.space_group_name_H-M   'P 1'
#
loop_
_entity.id
_entity.type
_entity.pdbx_description
1 polymer ?
#
loop_
_entity_poly.entity_id
_entity_poly.type
_entity_poly.pdbx_seq_one_letter_code
_entity_poly.pdbx_strand_id
1 'polypeptide(L)'
;MHPTVHARLHGVTRIYPAGAGGKPVHALGPIDLDLHRGEFFSVVGPSGCGKSTLLDVLGGLAPPDQGSVTFEDRAVAGVVPDGIGIVFQEDASFPWLSVYDNAAFGLRRAGMAAAEIRERVDHALSFMGLAGFAQAYPAQLSGGMRQRLCIARTLVTRPRLLLLDEPFGALDQQTRLLMGDELLKLWRETGATVLLITHALDEAAMLSDRVGVMSARPGVFLDLVQTGWPRERDSNIVSDDAFGHITARLWSTLRSESLKSMGSAQGTTSR
;
A
#
# COMPACT_ATOMS: atom_id res chain seq x y z
N MET A 1 26.87 1.21 5.58
CA MET A 1 26.48 0.91 4.18
C MET A 1 25.35 1.85 3.81
N HIS A 2 25.44 2.57 2.69
CA HIS A 2 24.29 3.35 2.21
C HIS A 2 23.17 2.39 1.81
N PRO A 3 21.93 2.63 2.23
CA PRO A 3 20.81 1.77 1.85
C PRO A 3 20.65 1.77 0.32
N THR A 4 20.56 0.57 -0.27
CA THR A 4 20.42 0.42 -1.72
C THR A 4 19.00 0.84 -2.13
N VAL A 5 18.87 1.74 -3.09
CA VAL A 5 17.59 2.14 -3.67
C VAL A 5 17.00 0.95 -4.42
N HIS A 6 15.75 0.63 -4.14
CA HIS A 6 15.02 -0.48 -4.75
C HIS A 6 14.02 0.00 -5.80
N ALA A 7 13.35 1.12 -5.51
CA ALA A 7 12.51 1.82 -6.47
C ALA A 7 12.69 3.32 -6.32
N ARG A 8 12.61 4.06 -7.42
CA ARG A 8 12.80 5.51 -7.45
C ARG A 8 11.76 6.19 -8.30
N LEU A 9 11.19 7.27 -7.77
CA LEU A 9 10.45 8.26 -8.54
C LEU A 9 11.30 9.52 -8.62
N HIS A 10 11.46 10.10 -9.80
CA HIS A 10 12.23 11.33 -10.00
C HIS A 10 11.42 12.33 -10.82
N GLY A 11 11.05 13.45 -10.20
CA GLY A 11 10.27 14.53 -10.77
C GLY A 11 8.90 14.08 -11.33
N VAL A 12 8.31 13.05 -10.73
CA VAL A 12 7.08 12.42 -11.25
C VAL A 12 5.88 13.35 -11.09
N THR A 13 5.19 13.60 -12.21
CA THR A 13 3.88 14.27 -12.24
C THR A 13 2.82 13.38 -12.86
N ARG A 14 1.56 13.57 -12.45
CA ARG A 14 0.42 12.92 -13.06
C ARG A 14 -0.77 13.85 -13.15
N ILE A 15 -1.30 14.01 -14.37
CA ILE A 15 -2.43 14.88 -14.71
C ILE A 15 -3.51 14.02 -15.40
N TYR A 16 -4.67 13.94 -14.82
CA TYR A 16 -5.80 13.29 -15.48
C TYR A 16 -6.50 14.28 -16.42
N PRO A 17 -6.83 13.87 -17.65
CA PRO A 17 -7.53 14.74 -18.59
C PRO A 17 -8.90 15.14 -18.04
N ALA A 18 -9.38 16.28 -18.48
CA ALA A 18 -10.74 16.72 -18.16
C ALA A 18 -11.77 15.71 -18.64
N GLY A 19 -12.69 15.30 -17.76
CA GLY A 19 -13.95 14.70 -18.21
C GLY A 19 -14.79 15.71 -19.01
N ALA A 20 -15.90 15.29 -19.60
CA ALA A 20 -16.75 16.13 -20.43
C ALA A 20 -17.14 17.44 -19.69
N GLY A 21 -16.57 18.57 -20.14
CA GLY A 21 -16.81 19.91 -19.56
C GLY A 21 -16.02 20.27 -18.29
N GLY A 22 -15.09 19.42 -17.83
CA GLY A 22 -14.26 19.65 -16.65
C GLY A 22 -12.91 20.32 -16.95
N LYS A 23 -12.11 20.55 -15.91
CA LYS A 23 -10.70 20.95 -16.01
C LYS A 23 -9.79 19.75 -15.78
N PRO A 24 -8.59 19.71 -16.38
CA PRO A 24 -7.60 18.70 -16.04
C PRO A 24 -7.31 18.66 -14.55
N VAL A 25 -7.11 17.47 -14.00
CA VAL A 25 -6.84 17.28 -12.58
C VAL A 25 -5.37 16.94 -12.40
N HIS A 26 -4.61 17.89 -11.86
CA HIS A 26 -3.22 17.65 -11.46
C HIS A 26 -3.23 16.85 -10.16
N ALA A 27 -3.04 15.54 -10.26
CA ALA A 27 -3.14 14.62 -9.14
C ALA A 27 -1.85 14.55 -8.34
N LEU A 28 -0.69 14.49 -9.02
CA LEU A 28 0.63 14.37 -8.41
C LEU A 28 1.61 15.38 -8.96
N GLY A 29 2.50 15.81 -8.12
CA GLY A 29 3.81 16.24 -8.47
C GLY A 29 4.22 17.69 -8.40
N PRO A 30 5.53 17.88 -8.61
CA PRO A 30 6.52 16.80 -8.83
C PRO A 30 6.80 15.99 -7.56
N ILE A 31 6.99 14.68 -7.72
CA ILE A 31 7.34 13.74 -6.64
C ILE A 31 8.76 13.21 -6.86
N ASP A 32 9.59 13.34 -5.83
CA ASP A 32 10.86 12.65 -5.69
C ASP A 32 10.80 11.72 -4.49
N LEU A 33 11.08 10.42 -4.70
CA LEU A 33 11.06 9.41 -3.64
C LEU A 33 12.01 8.27 -3.98
N ASP A 34 12.92 7.97 -3.05
CA ASP A 34 13.71 6.74 -3.04
C ASP A 34 13.14 5.78 -1.99
N LEU A 35 12.71 4.59 -2.44
CA LEU A 35 12.39 3.45 -1.57
C LEU A 35 13.62 2.55 -1.48
N HIS A 36 14.04 2.24 -0.28
CA HIS A 36 15.21 1.40 -0.04
C HIS A 36 14.85 -0.08 0.00
N ARG A 37 15.77 -0.94 -0.39
CA ARG A 37 15.54 -2.39 -0.38
C ARG A 37 15.23 -2.89 1.04
N GLY A 38 14.12 -3.61 1.17
CA GLY A 38 13.65 -4.14 2.45
C GLY A 38 13.08 -3.10 3.42
N GLU A 39 12.83 -1.87 2.95
CA GLU A 39 12.19 -0.81 3.73
C GLU A 39 10.68 -1.01 3.81
N PHE A 40 10.09 -0.64 4.93
CA PHE A 40 8.65 -0.45 5.09
C PHE A 40 8.37 1.06 5.08
N PHE A 41 7.78 1.56 4.01
CA PHE A 41 7.46 2.97 3.81
C PHE A 41 5.95 3.17 3.76
N SER A 42 5.42 4.10 4.56
CA SER A 42 4.00 4.46 4.47
C SER A 42 3.80 5.86 3.91
N VAL A 43 2.66 6.04 3.26
CA VAL A 43 2.18 7.34 2.77
C VAL A 43 0.85 7.67 3.42
N VAL A 44 0.81 8.83 4.09
CA VAL A 44 -0.41 9.40 4.67
C VAL A 44 -0.73 10.74 4.01
N GLY A 45 -2.00 11.09 3.97
CA GLY A 45 -2.44 12.36 3.37
C GLY A 45 -3.96 12.45 3.28
N PRO A 46 -4.53 13.63 3.00
CA PRO A 46 -5.98 13.83 2.86
C PRO A 46 -6.59 12.92 1.79
N SER A 47 -7.89 12.67 1.88
CA SER A 47 -8.60 11.96 0.82
C SER A 47 -8.51 12.71 -0.51
N GLY A 48 -8.26 11.95 -1.59
CA GLY A 48 -8.14 12.51 -2.94
C GLY A 48 -6.85 13.31 -3.21
N CYS A 49 -5.84 13.28 -2.33
CA CYS A 49 -4.57 13.99 -2.54
C CYS A 49 -3.65 13.34 -3.59
N GLY A 50 -3.92 12.10 -4.03
CA GLY A 50 -3.14 11.42 -5.07
C GLY A 50 -2.37 10.18 -4.58
N LYS A 51 -2.61 9.68 -3.36
CA LYS A 51 -1.89 8.49 -2.83
C LYS A 51 -2.04 7.25 -3.71
N SER A 52 -3.27 6.88 -4.09
CA SER A 52 -3.49 5.75 -4.99
C SER A 52 -2.89 5.99 -6.37
N THR A 53 -2.90 7.25 -6.87
CA THR A 53 -2.20 7.63 -8.11
C THR A 53 -0.69 7.42 -7.99
N LEU A 54 -0.09 7.73 -6.83
CA LEU A 54 1.33 7.45 -6.56
C LEU A 54 1.62 5.95 -6.65
N LEU A 55 0.75 5.13 -6.06
CA LEU A 55 0.85 3.68 -6.11
C LEU A 55 0.71 3.15 -7.54
N ASP A 56 -0.27 3.65 -8.30
CA ASP A 56 -0.50 3.26 -9.69
C ASP A 56 0.70 3.56 -10.57
N VAL A 57 1.32 4.73 -10.41
CA VAL A 57 2.49 5.14 -11.17
C VAL A 57 3.71 4.31 -10.78
N LEU A 58 3.96 4.10 -9.48
CA LEU A 58 5.05 3.27 -9.00
C LEU A 58 4.88 1.80 -9.40
N GLY A 59 3.66 1.29 -9.37
CA GLY A 59 3.32 -0.09 -9.75
C GLY A 59 3.30 -0.34 -11.26
N GLY A 60 3.42 0.70 -12.09
CA GLY A 60 3.35 0.58 -13.54
C GLY A 60 1.95 0.40 -14.11
N LEU A 61 0.90 0.67 -13.33
CA LEU A 61 -0.50 0.66 -13.78
C LEU A 61 -0.84 1.89 -14.60
N ALA A 62 -0.16 3.01 -14.33
CA ALA A 62 -0.28 4.25 -15.08
C ALA A 62 1.11 4.83 -15.37
N PRO A 63 1.38 5.32 -16.59
CA PRO A 63 2.63 6.03 -16.88
C PRO A 63 2.60 7.41 -16.19
N PRO A 64 3.76 7.97 -15.77
CA PRO A 64 3.86 9.37 -15.39
C PRO A 64 3.70 10.27 -16.62
N ASP A 65 3.17 11.50 -16.44
CA ASP A 65 3.15 12.50 -17.53
C ASP A 65 4.51 13.21 -17.67
N GLN A 66 5.23 13.38 -16.55
CA GLN A 66 6.61 13.86 -16.51
C GLN A 66 7.40 13.09 -15.45
N GLY A 67 8.72 13.17 -15.57
CA GLY A 67 9.63 12.46 -14.68
C GLY A 67 9.83 11.00 -15.08
N SER A 68 10.39 10.22 -14.17
CA SER A 68 10.69 8.81 -14.42
C SER A 68 10.48 7.97 -13.17
N VAL A 69 10.15 6.69 -13.40
CA VAL A 69 10.05 5.68 -12.35
C VAL A 69 10.98 4.53 -12.69
N THR A 70 11.73 4.05 -11.70
CA THR A 70 12.57 2.85 -11.85
C THR A 70 12.29 1.87 -10.71
N PHE A 71 12.36 0.59 -11.04
CA PHE A 71 12.34 -0.53 -10.09
C PHE A 71 13.48 -1.48 -10.44
N GLU A 72 14.37 -1.76 -9.47
CA GLU A 72 15.60 -2.56 -9.70
C GLU A 72 16.41 -2.04 -10.90
N ASP A 73 16.63 -0.73 -10.94
CA ASP A 73 17.36 -0.01 -12.01
C ASP A 73 16.74 -0.12 -13.42
N ARG A 74 15.52 -0.66 -13.55
CA ARG A 74 14.77 -0.76 -14.81
C ARG A 74 13.63 0.24 -14.82
N ALA A 75 13.42 0.88 -15.96
CA ALA A 75 12.32 1.82 -16.15
C ALA A 75 10.96 1.11 -16.02
N VAL A 76 10.05 1.73 -15.25
CA VAL A 76 8.64 1.34 -15.16
C VAL A 76 7.86 2.21 -16.14
N ALA A 77 7.48 1.61 -17.28
CA ALA A 77 6.91 2.34 -18.42
C ALA A 77 5.45 1.93 -18.71
N GLY A 78 4.56 2.02 -17.72
CA GLY A 78 3.13 1.69 -17.89
C GLY A 78 2.84 0.18 -18.07
N VAL A 79 3.75 -0.66 -17.58
CA VAL A 79 3.59 -2.12 -17.48
C VAL A 79 4.07 -2.52 -16.10
N VAL A 80 3.27 -3.33 -15.40
CA VAL A 80 3.64 -3.85 -14.07
C VAL A 80 4.87 -4.75 -14.20
N PRO A 81 6.02 -4.39 -13.59
CA PRO A 81 7.21 -5.24 -13.65
C PRO A 81 7.05 -6.52 -12.86
N ASP A 82 7.75 -7.57 -13.27
CA ASP A 82 7.86 -8.79 -12.48
C ASP A 82 8.47 -8.49 -11.10
N GLY A 83 7.84 -9.06 -10.05
CA GLY A 83 8.26 -8.86 -8.67
C GLY A 83 7.58 -7.71 -7.95
N ILE A 84 6.67 -6.99 -8.59
CA ILE A 84 5.74 -6.07 -7.93
C ILE A 84 4.43 -6.80 -7.63
N GLY A 85 4.00 -6.75 -6.36
CA GLY A 85 2.68 -7.22 -5.92
C GLY A 85 1.83 -6.02 -5.50
N ILE A 86 0.56 -6.00 -5.89
CA ILE A 86 -0.35 -4.89 -5.59
C ILE A 86 -1.60 -5.44 -4.88
N VAL A 87 -1.94 -4.84 -3.75
CA VAL A 87 -3.21 -5.04 -3.04
C VAL A 87 -4.01 -3.75 -3.15
N PHE A 88 -5.15 -3.82 -3.80
CA PHE A 88 -6.04 -2.66 -4.01
C PHE A 88 -6.94 -2.42 -2.81
N GLN A 89 -7.42 -1.19 -2.67
CA GLN A 89 -8.37 -0.77 -1.65
C GLN A 89 -9.68 -1.54 -1.75
N GLU A 90 -10.19 -1.72 -2.96
CA GLU A 90 -11.41 -2.48 -3.21
C GLU A 90 -11.13 -3.99 -3.24
N ASP A 91 -12.17 -4.77 -2.87
CA ASP A 91 -12.13 -6.22 -2.97
C ASP A 91 -11.97 -6.65 -4.44
N ALA A 92 -10.78 -7.08 -4.78
CA ALA A 92 -10.44 -7.57 -6.12
C ALA A 92 -10.44 -9.10 -6.20
N SER A 93 -11.10 -9.81 -5.25
CA SER A 93 -11.25 -11.26 -5.31
C SER A 93 -12.09 -11.69 -6.50
N PHE A 94 -11.75 -12.83 -7.11
CA PHE A 94 -12.53 -13.42 -8.20
C PHE A 94 -13.75 -14.13 -7.63
N PRO A 95 -14.98 -13.62 -7.82
CA PRO A 95 -16.17 -14.15 -7.14
C PRO A 95 -16.53 -15.57 -7.58
N TRP A 96 -16.06 -16.03 -8.73
CA TRP A 96 -16.28 -17.37 -9.29
C TRP A 96 -15.23 -18.41 -8.89
N LEU A 97 -14.19 -18.01 -8.15
CA LEU A 97 -13.14 -18.90 -7.66
C LEU A 97 -13.28 -19.12 -6.15
N SER A 98 -12.93 -20.31 -5.68
CA SER A 98 -12.79 -20.57 -4.25
C SER A 98 -11.69 -19.69 -3.63
N VAL A 99 -11.63 -19.62 -2.31
CA VAL A 99 -10.54 -18.95 -1.57
C VAL A 99 -9.18 -19.53 -1.96
N TYR A 100 -9.08 -20.86 -2.02
CA TYR A 100 -7.87 -21.54 -2.45
C TYR A 100 -7.50 -21.19 -3.90
N ASP A 101 -8.46 -21.24 -4.83
CA ASP A 101 -8.22 -20.96 -6.23
C ASP A 101 -7.90 -19.49 -6.50
N ASN A 102 -8.48 -18.57 -5.74
CA ASN A 102 -8.09 -17.17 -5.74
C ASN A 102 -6.62 -17.00 -5.38
N ALA A 103 -6.17 -17.59 -4.27
CA ALA A 103 -4.78 -17.54 -3.85
C ALA A 103 -3.85 -18.22 -4.86
N ALA A 104 -4.24 -19.36 -5.41
CA ALA A 104 -3.44 -20.12 -6.37
C ALA A 104 -3.33 -19.49 -7.76
N PHE A 105 -4.21 -18.55 -8.11
CA PHE A 105 -4.40 -18.05 -9.48
C PHE A 105 -3.09 -17.57 -10.13
N GLY A 106 -2.35 -16.68 -9.47
CA GLY A 106 -1.10 -16.13 -9.98
C GLY A 106 -0.02 -17.20 -10.19
N LEU A 107 0.08 -18.14 -9.26
CA LEU A 107 1.06 -19.24 -9.30
C LEU A 107 0.77 -20.23 -10.44
N ARG A 108 -0.51 -20.56 -10.66
CA ARG A 108 -0.93 -21.40 -11.79
C ARG A 108 -0.61 -20.74 -13.13
N ARG A 109 -0.87 -19.43 -13.24
CA ARG A 109 -0.55 -18.68 -14.45
C ARG A 109 0.95 -18.61 -14.72
N ALA A 110 1.77 -18.60 -13.67
CA ALA A 110 3.23 -18.70 -13.78
C ALA A 110 3.74 -20.11 -14.11
N GLY A 111 2.86 -21.11 -14.25
CA GLY A 111 3.25 -22.47 -14.59
C GLY A 111 3.95 -23.23 -13.45
N MET A 112 3.75 -22.81 -12.20
CA MET A 112 4.37 -23.44 -11.04
C MET A 112 3.85 -24.87 -10.81
N ALA A 113 4.69 -25.75 -10.27
CA ALA A 113 4.32 -27.12 -9.97
C ALA A 113 3.21 -27.21 -8.91
N ALA A 114 2.26 -28.13 -9.06
CA ALA A 114 1.08 -28.26 -8.19
C ALA A 114 1.44 -28.45 -6.70
N ALA A 115 2.53 -29.17 -6.41
CA ALA A 115 3.00 -29.37 -5.03
C ALA A 115 3.46 -28.06 -4.39
N GLU A 116 4.21 -27.24 -5.13
CA GLU A 116 4.69 -25.94 -4.66
C GLU A 116 3.53 -24.94 -4.52
N ILE A 117 2.56 -24.94 -5.45
CA ILE A 117 1.34 -24.13 -5.32
C ILE A 117 0.62 -24.47 -4.02
N ARG A 118 0.43 -25.77 -3.73
CA ARG A 118 -0.24 -26.21 -2.51
C ARG A 118 0.48 -25.70 -1.27
N GLU A 119 1.78 -25.91 -1.18
CA GLU A 119 2.59 -25.47 -0.03
C GLU A 119 2.46 -23.96 0.21
N ARG A 120 2.64 -23.15 -0.85
CA ARG A 120 2.57 -21.70 -0.73
C ARG A 120 1.18 -21.18 -0.37
N VAL A 121 0.13 -21.77 -0.98
CA VAL A 121 -1.26 -21.36 -0.72
C VAL A 121 -1.68 -21.77 0.67
N ASP A 122 -1.41 -23.01 1.10
CA ASP A 122 -1.76 -23.48 2.44
C ASP A 122 -1.07 -22.64 3.52
N HIS A 123 0.21 -22.28 3.30
CA HIS A 123 0.94 -21.39 4.19
C HIS A 123 0.29 -19.99 4.25
N ALA A 124 -0.01 -19.37 3.08
CA ALA A 124 -0.58 -18.03 3.04
C ALA A 124 -2.01 -17.99 3.62
N LEU A 125 -2.84 -18.99 3.36
CA LEU A 125 -4.19 -19.07 3.93
C LEU A 125 -4.16 -19.31 5.43
N SER A 126 -3.25 -20.15 5.92
CA SER A 126 -3.04 -20.35 7.36
C SER A 126 -2.61 -19.06 8.04
N PHE A 127 -1.63 -18.37 7.45
CA PHE A 127 -1.12 -17.10 7.91
C PHE A 127 -2.21 -16.02 8.01
N MET A 128 -3.11 -15.95 7.01
CA MET A 128 -4.24 -15.02 6.98
C MET A 128 -5.47 -15.49 7.78
N GLY A 129 -5.38 -16.63 8.50
CA GLY A 129 -6.51 -17.19 9.24
C GLY A 129 -7.67 -17.63 8.35
N LEU A 130 -7.38 -18.03 7.10
CA LEU A 130 -8.36 -18.45 6.11
C LEU A 130 -8.31 -19.95 5.80
N ALA A 131 -7.46 -20.74 6.47
CA ALA A 131 -7.29 -22.17 6.19
C ALA A 131 -8.62 -22.96 6.26
N GLY A 132 -9.48 -22.68 7.25
CA GLY A 132 -10.81 -23.28 7.39
C GLY A 132 -11.82 -22.89 6.31
N PHE A 133 -11.49 -21.88 5.48
CA PHE A 133 -12.36 -21.35 4.43
C PHE A 133 -11.82 -21.61 3.02
N ALA A 134 -10.83 -22.48 2.86
CA ALA A 134 -10.15 -22.72 1.58
C ALA A 134 -11.11 -23.06 0.42
N GLN A 135 -12.19 -23.79 0.72
CA GLN A 135 -13.21 -24.19 -0.27
C GLN A 135 -14.39 -23.22 -0.37
N ALA A 136 -14.46 -22.21 0.49
CA ALA A 136 -15.52 -21.19 0.43
C ALA A 136 -15.31 -20.26 -0.76
N TYR A 137 -16.38 -19.59 -1.18
CA TYR A 137 -16.35 -18.54 -2.21
C TYR A 137 -16.37 -17.16 -1.56
N PRO A 138 -15.86 -16.10 -2.24
CA PRO A 138 -15.83 -14.74 -1.69
C PRO A 138 -17.17 -14.24 -1.14
N ALA A 139 -18.30 -14.61 -1.76
CA ALA A 139 -19.63 -14.26 -1.28
C ALA A 139 -19.98 -14.81 0.11
N GLN A 140 -19.27 -15.84 0.57
CA GLN A 140 -19.46 -16.49 1.87
C GLN A 140 -18.54 -15.90 2.95
N LEU A 141 -17.68 -14.94 2.59
CA LEU A 141 -16.72 -14.30 3.48
C LEU A 141 -17.21 -12.94 3.97
N SER A 142 -16.78 -12.55 5.17
CA SER A 142 -16.90 -11.15 5.62
C SER A 142 -16.02 -10.22 4.80
N GLY A 143 -16.26 -8.89 4.83
CA GLY A 143 -15.42 -7.92 4.14
C GLY A 143 -13.94 -8.01 4.54
N GLY A 144 -13.65 -8.12 5.84
CA GLY A 144 -12.28 -8.30 6.32
C GLY A 144 -11.65 -9.63 5.90
N MET A 145 -12.42 -10.71 5.76
CA MET A 145 -11.91 -11.98 5.24
C MET A 145 -11.59 -11.87 3.74
N ARG A 146 -12.40 -11.18 2.95
CA ARG A 146 -12.10 -10.93 1.54
C ARG A 146 -10.84 -10.10 1.37
N GLN A 147 -10.65 -9.07 2.21
CA GLN A 147 -9.44 -8.26 2.19
C GLN A 147 -8.20 -9.11 2.51
N ARG A 148 -8.27 -9.97 3.53
CA ARG A 148 -7.19 -10.93 3.85
C ARG A 148 -6.92 -11.92 2.71
N LEU A 149 -7.95 -12.34 1.96
CA LEU A 149 -7.78 -13.16 0.75
C LEU A 149 -7.01 -12.40 -0.34
N CYS A 150 -7.30 -11.13 -0.59
CA CYS A 150 -6.57 -10.32 -1.56
C CYS A 150 -5.09 -10.17 -1.18
N ILE A 151 -4.80 -9.99 0.11
CA ILE A 151 -3.43 -9.98 0.62
C ILE A 151 -2.78 -11.34 0.39
N ALA A 152 -3.41 -12.46 0.80
CA ALA A 152 -2.89 -13.81 0.61
C ALA A 152 -2.56 -14.10 -0.87
N ARG A 153 -3.46 -13.73 -1.79
CA ARG A 153 -3.30 -13.89 -3.25
C ARG A 153 -2.06 -13.16 -3.78
N THR A 154 -1.74 -12.01 -3.21
CA THR A 154 -0.54 -11.25 -3.61
C THR A 154 0.72 -11.85 -2.99
N LEU A 155 0.67 -12.24 -1.72
CA LEU A 155 1.82 -12.74 -0.98
C LEU A 155 2.36 -14.08 -1.48
N VAL A 156 1.48 -14.98 -1.97
CA VAL A 156 1.90 -16.29 -2.53
C VAL A 156 2.90 -16.14 -3.68
N THR A 157 2.87 -15.02 -4.39
CA THR A 157 3.79 -14.73 -5.51
C THR A 157 5.17 -14.30 -5.04
N ARG A 158 5.37 -14.05 -3.73
CA ARG A 158 6.61 -13.58 -3.11
C ARG A 158 7.15 -12.32 -3.81
N PRO A 159 6.38 -11.22 -3.81
CA PRO A 159 6.81 -9.99 -4.46
C PRO A 159 8.05 -9.41 -3.76
N ARG A 160 8.92 -8.77 -4.55
CA ARG A 160 10.08 -8.02 -4.03
C ARG A 160 9.70 -6.60 -3.61
N LEU A 161 8.69 -6.01 -4.27
CA LEU A 161 8.04 -4.76 -3.89
C LEU A 161 6.55 -5.02 -3.70
N LEU A 162 6.03 -4.73 -2.51
CA LEU A 162 4.62 -4.89 -2.16
C LEU A 162 3.98 -3.52 -2.01
N LEU A 163 2.98 -3.24 -2.83
CA LEU A 163 2.20 -2.02 -2.83
C LEU A 163 0.83 -2.29 -2.23
N LEU A 164 0.49 -1.60 -1.15
CA LEU A 164 -0.73 -1.82 -0.38
C LEU A 164 -1.55 -0.52 -0.36
N ASP A 165 -2.74 -0.53 -0.93
CA ASP A 165 -3.67 0.61 -0.88
C ASP A 165 -4.77 0.36 0.15
N GLU A 166 -4.66 1.00 1.32
CA GLU A 166 -5.59 0.91 2.45
C GLU A 166 -5.99 -0.53 2.84
N PRO A 167 -5.02 -1.47 3.00
CA PRO A 167 -5.30 -2.90 3.10
C PRO A 167 -6.11 -3.28 4.35
N PHE A 168 -6.18 -2.40 5.35
CA PHE A 168 -6.87 -2.66 6.61
C PHE A 168 -8.04 -1.69 6.87
N GLY A 169 -8.45 -0.91 5.87
CA GLY A 169 -9.49 0.10 6.00
C GLY A 169 -10.85 -0.43 6.46
N ALA A 170 -11.18 -1.68 6.10
CA ALA A 170 -12.45 -2.33 6.48
C ALA A 170 -12.39 -3.06 7.85
N LEU A 171 -11.25 -3.04 8.55
CA LEU A 171 -11.06 -3.75 9.83
C LEU A 171 -11.29 -2.82 11.02
N ASP A 172 -11.82 -3.40 12.13
CA ASP A 172 -11.82 -2.74 13.42
C ASP A 172 -10.40 -2.55 13.97
N GLN A 173 -10.26 -1.68 14.98
CA GLN A 173 -8.95 -1.29 15.49
C GLN A 173 -8.14 -2.47 16.04
N GLN A 174 -8.77 -3.40 16.77
CA GLN A 174 -8.05 -4.54 17.36
C GLN A 174 -7.57 -5.51 16.29
N THR A 175 -8.45 -5.84 15.34
CA THR A 175 -8.11 -6.70 14.20
C THR A 175 -7.01 -6.05 13.34
N ARG A 176 -7.02 -4.73 13.18
CA ARG A 176 -5.99 -3.98 12.44
C ARG A 176 -4.61 -4.11 13.09
N LEU A 177 -4.51 -3.98 14.42
CA LEU A 177 -3.24 -4.17 15.14
C LEU A 177 -2.69 -5.58 14.94
N LEU A 178 -3.52 -6.62 15.11
CA LEU A 178 -3.12 -8.01 14.91
C LEU A 178 -2.69 -8.29 13.46
N MET A 179 -3.41 -7.74 12.49
CA MET A 179 -3.04 -7.87 11.08
C MET A 179 -1.76 -7.10 10.74
N GLY A 180 -1.51 -5.99 11.43
CA GLY A 180 -0.26 -5.25 11.36
C GLY A 180 0.94 -6.10 11.82
N ASP A 181 0.80 -6.78 12.95
CA ASP A 181 1.82 -7.71 13.48
C ASP A 181 2.10 -8.84 12.49
N GLU A 182 1.06 -9.43 11.90
CA GLU A 182 1.22 -10.47 10.88
C GLU A 182 1.92 -9.90 9.62
N LEU A 183 1.56 -8.69 9.18
CA LEU A 183 2.22 -8.05 8.04
C LEU A 183 3.71 -7.76 8.34
N LEU A 184 4.04 -7.29 9.54
CA LEU A 184 5.44 -7.08 9.97
C LEU A 184 6.24 -8.38 10.01
N LYS A 185 5.64 -9.47 10.50
CA LYS A 185 6.26 -10.79 10.50
C LYS A 185 6.58 -11.24 9.07
N LEU A 186 5.62 -11.16 8.17
CA LEU A 186 5.81 -11.50 6.77
C LEU A 186 6.85 -10.62 6.08
N TRP A 187 6.84 -9.31 6.33
CA TRP A 187 7.84 -8.38 5.82
C TRP A 187 9.26 -8.77 6.27
N ARG A 188 9.43 -9.17 7.54
CA ARG A 188 10.71 -9.66 8.04
C ARG A 188 11.16 -10.95 7.36
N GLU A 189 10.24 -11.90 7.20
CA GLU A 189 10.51 -13.22 6.59
C GLU A 189 10.88 -13.12 5.11
N THR A 190 10.18 -12.26 4.37
CA THR A 190 10.37 -12.12 2.92
C THR A 190 11.50 -11.16 2.55
N GLY A 191 11.78 -10.17 3.40
CA GLY A 191 12.70 -9.06 3.08
C GLY A 191 12.18 -8.16 1.97
N ALA A 192 10.89 -8.22 1.64
CA ALA A 192 10.27 -7.37 0.63
C ALA A 192 10.36 -5.89 1.01
N THR A 193 10.44 -5.02 0.01
CA THR A 193 10.17 -3.58 0.20
C THR A 193 8.67 -3.37 0.19
N VAL A 194 8.15 -2.55 1.10
CA VAL A 194 6.71 -2.30 1.22
C VAL A 194 6.44 -0.81 1.08
N LEU A 195 5.46 -0.47 0.24
CA LEU A 195 4.82 0.84 0.25
C LEU A 195 3.36 0.64 0.68
N LEU A 196 2.99 1.27 1.80
CA LEU A 196 1.65 1.24 2.37
C LEU A 196 0.99 2.60 2.22
N ILE A 197 -0.16 2.66 1.60
CA ILE A 197 -1.04 3.81 1.64
C ILE A 197 -2.08 3.59 2.74
N THR A 198 -2.20 4.55 3.64
CA THR A 198 -3.22 4.52 4.69
C THR A 198 -3.67 5.93 5.09
N HIS A 199 -4.85 6.04 5.63
CA HIS A 199 -5.33 7.24 6.30
C HIS A 199 -5.19 7.18 7.83
N ALA A 200 -4.80 6.02 8.38
CA ALA A 200 -4.61 5.80 9.81
C ALA A 200 -3.15 6.12 10.20
N LEU A 201 -2.96 7.20 10.97
CA LEU A 201 -1.63 7.64 11.39
C LEU A 201 -0.96 6.62 12.32
N ASP A 202 -1.75 5.96 13.17
CA ASP A 202 -1.27 4.93 14.09
C ASP A 202 -0.71 3.73 13.33
N GLU A 203 -1.40 3.31 12.26
CA GLU A 203 -0.95 2.24 11.38
C GLU A 203 0.37 2.60 10.68
N ALA A 204 0.43 3.80 10.08
CA ALA A 204 1.65 4.29 9.44
C ALA A 204 2.83 4.38 10.43
N ALA A 205 2.59 4.94 11.62
CA ALA A 205 3.61 5.08 12.66
C ALA A 205 4.12 3.72 13.17
N MET A 206 3.21 2.73 13.35
CA MET A 206 3.53 1.41 13.86
C MET A 206 4.33 0.57 12.86
N LEU A 207 3.91 0.57 11.60
CA LEU A 207 4.43 -0.38 10.62
C LEU A 207 5.72 0.08 9.95
N SER A 208 5.98 1.38 9.86
CA SER A 208 6.96 1.92 8.91
C SER A 208 8.31 2.24 9.51
N ASP A 209 9.35 2.17 8.67
CA ASP A 209 10.67 2.75 8.93
C ASP A 209 10.64 4.26 8.66
N ARG A 210 9.90 4.68 7.61
CA ARG A 210 9.63 6.08 7.27
C ARG A 210 8.18 6.28 6.87
N VAL A 211 7.65 7.46 7.16
CA VAL A 211 6.30 7.89 6.77
C VAL A 211 6.39 9.17 5.96
N GLY A 212 5.87 9.14 4.73
CA GLY A 212 5.69 10.32 3.90
C GLY A 212 4.33 10.97 4.13
N VAL A 213 4.32 12.25 4.44
CA VAL A 213 3.09 13.05 4.58
C VAL A 213 2.85 13.82 3.29
N MET A 214 1.74 13.55 2.61
CA MET A 214 1.38 14.22 1.37
C MET A 214 0.46 15.42 1.60
N SER A 215 0.67 16.47 0.79
CA SER A 215 -0.20 17.65 0.71
C SER A 215 -1.58 17.31 0.15
N ALA A 216 -2.54 18.24 0.31
CA ALA A 216 -3.71 18.28 -0.56
C ALA A 216 -3.28 18.43 -2.04
N ARG A 217 -4.21 18.14 -2.96
CA ARG A 217 -3.96 18.13 -4.42
C ARG A 217 -3.40 19.46 -4.95
N PRO A 218 -2.35 19.47 -5.80
CA PRO A 218 -1.59 18.31 -6.26
C PRO A 218 -0.74 17.72 -5.14
N GLY A 219 -0.72 16.36 -5.06
CA GLY A 219 0.01 15.65 -4.01
C GLY A 219 1.53 15.81 -4.17
N VAL A 220 2.18 16.36 -3.16
CA VAL A 220 3.64 16.40 -2.99
C VAL A 220 3.99 15.99 -1.56
N PHE A 221 5.19 15.51 -1.32
CA PHE A 221 5.63 15.23 0.05
C PHE A 221 5.95 16.53 0.79
N LEU A 222 5.32 16.71 1.95
CA LEU A 222 5.55 17.83 2.87
C LEU A 222 6.58 17.50 3.93
N ASP A 223 6.58 16.23 4.38
CA ASP A 223 7.50 15.74 5.39
C ASP A 223 7.78 14.25 5.13
N LEU A 224 9.00 13.82 5.51
CA LEU A 224 9.45 12.43 5.53
C LEU A 224 9.91 12.10 6.95
N VAL A 225 9.05 11.50 7.73
CA VAL A 225 9.28 11.20 9.15
C VAL A 225 9.93 9.83 9.28
N GLN A 226 11.11 9.77 9.88
CA GLN A 226 11.73 8.51 10.30
C GLN A 226 11.16 8.11 11.65
N THR A 227 10.75 6.84 11.79
CA THR A 227 10.19 6.33 13.05
C THR A 227 11.29 5.90 14.02
N GLY A 228 12.41 5.41 13.50
CA GLY A 228 13.53 4.93 14.31
C GLY A 228 13.30 3.56 14.94
N TRP A 229 12.22 2.86 14.57
CA TRP A 229 11.91 1.54 15.12
C TRP A 229 12.95 0.48 14.73
N PRO A 230 13.20 -0.49 15.60
CA PRO A 230 13.95 -1.68 15.23
C PRO A 230 13.18 -2.50 14.19
N ARG A 231 13.91 -3.39 13.49
CA ARG A 231 13.26 -4.29 12.52
C ARG A 231 12.31 -5.29 13.19
N GLU A 232 12.63 -5.72 14.40
CA GLU A 232 11.84 -6.65 15.24
C GLU A 232 10.77 -5.94 16.07
N ARG A 233 10.04 -5.01 15.45
CA ARG A 233 8.90 -4.32 16.08
C ARG A 233 7.61 -5.10 15.94
N ASP A 234 6.68 -4.82 16.82
CA ASP A 234 5.29 -5.29 16.80
C ASP A 234 4.35 -4.22 17.39
N SER A 235 3.07 -4.54 17.56
CA SER A 235 2.06 -3.62 18.09
C SER A 235 2.33 -3.14 19.52
N ASN A 236 3.25 -3.73 20.26
CA ASN A 236 3.60 -3.27 21.61
C ASN A 236 4.23 -1.86 21.60
N ILE A 237 4.85 -1.44 20.46
CA ILE A 237 5.40 -0.09 20.34
C ILE A 237 4.37 1.03 20.48
N VAL A 238 3.07 0.71 20.33
CA VAL A 238 1.98 1.68 20.54
C VAL A 238 1.97 2.23 21.97
N SER A 239 2.55 1.50 22.92
CA SER A 239 2.69 1.92 24.32
C SER A 239 3.98 2.71 24.60
N ASP A 240 4.85 2.91 23.59
CA ASP A 240 6.09 3.68 23.74
C ASP A 240 5.81 5.18 23.62
N ASP A 241 6.46 6.00 24.45
CA ASP A 241 6.33 7.46 24.39
C ASP A 241 6.73 8.03 23.02
N ALA A 242 7.72 7.44 22.36
CA ALA A 242 8.16 7.82 21.02
C ALA A 242 7.05 7.65 19.97
N PHE A 243 6.15 6.67 20.14
CA PHE A 243 4.99 6.48 19.26
C PHE A 243 4.04 7.70 19.30
N GLY A 244 3.77 8.21 20.51
CA GLY A 244 2.97 9.43 20.68
C GLY A 244 3.60 10.65 20.01
N HIS A 245 4.92 10.79 20.09
CA HIS A 245 5.64 11.89 19.42
C HIS A 245 5.58 11.78 17.89
N ILE A 246 5.74 10.59 17.34
CA ILE A 246 5.66 10.34 15.89
C ILE A 246 4.24 10.66 15.38
N THR A 247 3.21 10.12 16.00
CA THR A 247 1.82 10.35 15.59
C THR A 247 1.42 11.83 15.74
N ALA A 248 1.87 12.52 16.78
CA ALA A 248 1.66 13.96 16.95
C ALA A 248 2.34 14.77 15.84
N ARG A 249 3.57 14.42 15.42
CA ARG A 249 4.27 15.06 14.29
C ARG A 249 3.52 14.86 12.99
N LEU A 250 3.12 13.63 12.68
CA LEU A 250 2.32 13.32 11.48
C LEU A 250 1.02 14.12 11.46
N TRP A 251 0.30 14.16 12.59
CA TRP A 251 -0.93 14.92 12.71
C TRP A 251 -0.72 16.42 12.54
N SER A 252 0.33 17.00 13.14
CA SER A 252 0.60 18.44 13.05
C SER A 252 0.82 18.89 11.60
N THR A 253 1.54 18.08 10.81
CA THR A 253 1.76 18.32 9.37
C THR A 253 0.46 18.13 8.58
N LEU A 254 -0.30 17.08 8.86
CA LEU A 254 -1.51 16.74 8.11
C LEU A 254 -2.68 17.67 8.38
N ARG A 255 -2.79 18.21 9.59
CA ARG A 255 -3.93 19.04 10.02
C ARG A 255 -4.17 20.24 9.10
N SER A 256 -3.11 20.93 8.72
CA SER A 256 -3.22 22.10 7.84
C SER A 256 -3.75 21.73 6.45
N GLU A 257 -3.36 20.58 5.93
CA GLU A 257 -3.76 20.08 4.62
C GLU A 257 -5.21 19.54 4.63
N SER A 258 -5.60 18.87 5.71
CA SER A 258 -6.99 18.43 5.89
C SER A 258 -7.97 19.59 5.92
N LEU A 259 -7.61 20.70 6.58
CA LEU A 259 -8.43 21.93 6.59
C LEU A 259 -8.54 22.56 5.20
N LYS A 260 -7.45 22.59 4.42
CA LYS A 260 -7.47 23.08 3.01
C LYS A 260 -8.39 22.23 2.14
N SER A 261 -8.34 20.90 2.27
CA SER A 261 -9.19 20.00 1.49
C SER A 261 -10.68 20.15 1.80
N MET A 262 -11.04 20.39 3.08
CA MET A 262 -12.42 20.65 3.50
C MET A 262 -12.96 21.98 2.96
N GLY A 263 -12.13 23.04 2.96
CA GLY A 263 -12.51 24.35 2.43
C GLY A 263 -12.72 24.36 0.92
N SER A 264 -11.96 23.57 0.17
CA SER A 264 -12.12 23.45 -1.29
C SER A 264 -13.37 22.65 -1.70
N ALA A 265 -13.85 21.74 -0.86
CA ALA A 265 -15.07 20.96 -1.12
C ALA A 265 -16.36 21.80 -0.97
N GLN A 266 -16.37 22.84 -0.13
CA GLN A 266 -17.53 23.72 0.07
C GLN A 266 -17.72 24.75 -1.05
N GLY A 267 -16.69 25.05 -1.84
CA GLY A 267 -16.76 26.00 -2.95
C GLY A 267 -17.43 25.46 -4.23
N THR A 268 -17.75 24.16 -4.31
CA THR A 268 -18.29 23.54 -5.53
C THR A 268 -19.82 23.30 -5.48
N THR A 269 -20.48 23.64 -4.37
CA THR A 269 -21.93 23.36 -4.19
C THR A 269 -22.83 24.59 -4.33
N SER A 270 -22.29 25.74 -4.74
CA SER A 270 -23.09 26.95 -4.98
C SER A 270 -22.81 27.50 -6.39
N ARG A 271 -23.40 26.82 -7.40
CA ARG A 271 -23.83 27.44 -8.67
C ARG A 271 -24.86 26.56 -9.35
#